data_dad55165d0afd83d9a6d1444ba27f411
#
_entry.id   dad55165d0afd83d9a6d1444ba27f411
#
_cell.length_a   1.000
_cell.length_b   1.000
_cell.length_c   1.000
_cell.angle_alpha   90.00
_cell.angle_beta   90.00
_cell.angle_gamma   90.00
#
_symmetry.space_group_name_H-M   'P 1'
#
loop_
_entity.id
_entity.type
_entity.pdbx_description
1 polymer ?
#
loop_
_entity_poly.entity_id
_entity_poly.type
_entity_poly.pdbx_seq_one_letter_code
_entity_poly.pdbx_strand_id
1 'polypeptide(L)'
;QISNKEEMFYILLDEVQFAISENELRGKEPLRIYGILNGLLSLGNVDIYITGSNSKFLSSDIMTEFRGRGDEVKVYPLSFKEFYSSNLFEDKYEAWNEYSTYGGLPMILTRKNDEEKTKYLKDLLNKTYISDVVERNNLKGDVVIDNLVDILASSVGSLTNPTKLANTFTSN
;
A
#
# COMPACT_ATOMS: atom_id res chain seq x y z
N GLN A 1 2.12 32.36 -7.03
CA GLN A 1 1.06 32.22 -6.00
C GLN A 1 1.65 31.70 -4.67
N ILE A 2 2.47 30.64 -4.68
CA ILE A 2 3.09 30.06 -3.46
C ILE A 2 4.02 31.06 -2.72
N SER A 3 4.47 32.11 -3.38
CA SER A 3 5.31 33.15 -2.76
C SER A 3 4.53 34.11 -1.83
N ASN A 4 3.20 34.04 -1.78
CA ASN A 4 2.40 34.79 -0.83
C ASN A 4 2.48 34.13 0.57
N LYS A 5 3.28 34.70 1.47
CA LYS A 5 3.54 34.15 2.80
C LYS A 5 2.36 34.26 3.78
N GLU A 6 1.29 34.94 3.40
CA GLU A 6 0.08 35.06 4.23
C GLU A 6 -0.88 33.86 4.09
N GLU A 7 -0.68 33.03 3.05
CA GLU A 7 -1.52 31.87 2.77
C GLU A 7 -0.73 30.58 2.96
N MET A 8 -1.35 29.58 3.61
CA MET A 8 -0.81 28.24 3.72
C MET A 8 -1.22 27.41 2.49
N PHE A 9 -0.28 26.72 1.88
CA PHE A 9 -0.50 25.85 0.74
C PHE A 9 -0.33 24.39 1.14
N TYR A 10 -1.30 23.55 0.80
CA TYR A 10 -1.26 22.11 0.98
C TYR A 10 -0.98 21.46 -0.37
N ILE A 11 0.12 20.72 -0.46
CA ILE A 11 0.52 20.01 -1.67
C ILE A 11 0.37 18.52 -1.43
N LEU A 12 -0.50 17.89 -2.22
CA LEU A 12 -0.75 16.45 -2.16
C LEU A 12 -0.13 15.80 -3.40
N LEU A 13 0.86 14.93 -3.19
CA LEU A 13 1.55 14.20 -4.24
C LEU A 13 1.24 12.71 -4.08
N ASP A 14 0.43 12.21 -5.00
CA ASP A 14 0.05 10.81 -5.02
C ASP A 14 1.00 10.02 -5.93
N GLU A 15 1.40 8.82 -5.49
CA GLU A 15 2.26 7.90 -6.25
C GLU A 15 3.55 8.55 -6.77
N VAL A 16 4.30 9.21 -5.88
CA VAL A 16 5.50 10.01 -6.25
C VAL A 16 6.58 9.22 -6.98
N GLN A 17 6.60 7.88 -6.89
CA GLN A 17 7.54 7.06 -7.63
C GLN A 17 7.40 7.20 -9.14
N PHE A 18 6.24 7.58 -9.67
CA PHE A 18 6.08 7.85 -11.11
C PHE A 18 6.80 9.12 -11.58
N ALA A 19 7.20 9.99 -10.66
CA ALA A 19 8.01 11.16 -10.99
C ALA A 19 9.52 10.86 -11.07
N ILE A 20 9.93 9.59 -10.83
CA ILE A 20 11.33 9.17 -10.78
C ILE A 20 11.67 8.42 -12.06
N SER A 21 12.74 8.84 -12.73
CA SER A 21 13.22 8.18 -13.92
C SER A 21 13.93 6.85 -13.62
N GLU A 22 14.02 5.95 -14.61
CA GLU A 22 14.77 4.70 -14.45
C GLU A 22 16.25 4.92 -14.10
N ASN A 23 16.88 5.99 -14.58
CA ASN A 23 18.27 6.29 -14.28
C ASN A 23 18.46 6.66 -12.80
N GLU A 24 17.51 7.42 -12.25
CA GLU A 24 17.47 7.76 -10.83
C GLU A 24 17.23 6.50 -9.98
N LEU A 25 16.29 5.64 -10.36
CA LEU A 25 16.01 4.37 -9.67
C LEU A 25 17.21 3.40 -9.67
N ARG A 26 18.02 3.43 -10.73
CA ARG A 26 19.25 2.62 -10.85
C ARG A 26 20.46 3.25 -10.17
N GLY A 27 20.29 4.38 -9.49
CA GLY A 27 21.36 5.10 -8.80
C GLY A 27 22.39 5.76 -9.73
N LYS A 28 22.06 5.94 -11.02
CA LYS A 28 22.92 6.61 -11.98
C LYS A 28 22.85 8.12 -11.90
N GLU A 29 21.76 8.64 -11.40
CA GLU A 29 21.48 10.05 -11.20
C GLU A 29 20.90 10.27 -9.80
N PRO A 30 21.11 11.45 -9.18
CA PRO A 30 20.49 11.77 -7.91
C PRO A 30 18.98 11.97 -8.09
N LEU A 31 18.21 11.62 -7.07
CA LEU A 31 16.76 11.76 -7.08
C LEU A 31 16.35 13.25 -7.07
N ARG A 32 15.91 13.76 -8.20
CA ARG A 32 15.50 15.18 -8.36
C ARG A 32 14.31 15.55 -7.49
N ILE A 33 13.42 14.60 -7.21
CA ILE A 33 12.25 14.82 -6.36
C ILE A 33 12.64 15.35 -4.97
N TYR A 34 13.75 14.89 -4.39
CA TYR A 34 14.23 15.37 -3.08
C TYR A 34 14.61 16.85 -3.11
N GLY A 35 15.29 17.30 -4.18
CA GLY A 35 15.61 18.69 -4.35
C GLY A 35 14.37 19.57 -4.47
N ILE A 36 13.35 19.11 -5.19
CA ILE A 36 12.07 19.80 -5.36
C ILE A 36 11.35 19.92 -4.01
N LEU A 37 11.21 18.80 -3.28
CA LEU A 37 10.53 18.79 -1.98
C LEU A 37 11.25 19.66 -0.96
N ASN A 38 12.58 19.59 -0.88
CA ASN A 38 13.38 20.44 -0.01
C ASN A 38 13.20 21.93 -0.34
N GLY A 39 13.16 22.28 -1.65
CA GLY A 39 12.87 23.63 -2.09
C GLY A 39 11.50 24.13 -1.66
N LEU A 40 10.47 23.29 -1.78
CA LEU A 40 9.11 23.62 -1.35
C LEU A 40 9.02 23.78 0.18
N LEU A 41 9.60 22.87 0.94
CA LEU A 41 9.61 22.94 2.41
C LEU A 41 10.35 24.18 2.95
N SER A 42 11.30 24.72 2.17
CA SER A 42 12.02 25.95 2.57
C SER A 42 11.16 27.21 2.52
N LEU A 43 10.00 27.18 1.87
CA LEU A 43 9.10 28.33 1.75
C LEU A 43 8.40 28.69 3.07
N GLY A 44 8.27 27.74 4.00
CA GLY A 44 7.72 27.95 5.33
C GLY A 44 6.19 28.12 5.41
N ASN A 45 5.52 28.22 4.26
CA ASN A 45 4.05 28.30 4.14
C ASN A 45 3.48 27.15 3.27
N VAL A 46 4.19 26.03 3.23
CA VAL A 46 3.83 24.84 2.46
C VAL A 46 3.82 23.63 3.38
N ASP A 47 2.74 22.87 3.33
CA ASP A 47 2.63 21.56 3.93
C ASP A 47 2.48 20.50 2.82
N ILE A 48 3.28 19.42 2.88
CA ILE A 48 3.38 18.45 1.79
C ILE A 48 3.00 17.07 2.28
N TYR A 49 2.03 16.47 1.61
CA TYR A 49 1.59 15.10 1.80
C TYR A 49 2.02 14.25 0.61
N ILE A 50 2.71 13.15 0.87
CA ILE A 50 3.28 12.29 -0.15
C ILE A 50 2.75 10.88 0.05
N THR A 51 2.26 10.26 -1.02
CA THR A 51 1.96 8.83 -1.03
C THR A 51 2.81 8.10 -2.06
N GLY A 52 2.90 6.79 -1.92
CA GLY A 52 3.52 5.93 -2.91
C GLY A 52 3.48 4.48 -2.49
N SER A 53 3.40 3.59 -3.47
CA SER A 53 3.32 2.15 -3.27
C SER A 53 4.67 1.48 -3.02
N ASN A 54 5.78 2.17 -3.23
CA ASN A 54 7.12 1.63 -3.03
C ASN A 54 7.65 1.92 -1.61
N SER A 55 7.46 0.96 -0.70
CA SER A 55 7.91 1.08 0.70
C SER A 55 9.42 1.31 0.86
N LYS A 56 10.26 0.79 -0.04
CA LYS A 56 11.71 1.03 -0.02
C LYS A 56 12.04 2.50 -0.27
N PHE A 57 11.35 3.10 -1.24
CA PHE A 57 11.58 4.49 -1.63
C PHE A 57 11.01 5.47 -0.60
N LEU A 58 9.81 5.19 -0.06
CA LEU A 58 9.14 6.11 0.87
C LEU A 58 9.63 5.98 2.32
N SER A 59 10.00 4.78 2.77
CA SER A 59 10.27 4.56 4.20
C SER A 59 11.72 4.82 4.61
N SER A 60 12.72 4.38 3.83
CA SER A 60 14.12 4.51 4.25
C SER A 60 14.78 5.77 3.73
N ASP A 61 14.58 6.09 2.46
CA ASP A 61 15.32 7.14 1.80
C ASP A 61 14.69 8.51 2.04
N ILE A 62 13.36 8.64 1.97
CA ILE A 62 12.66 9.87 2.30
C ILE A 62 12.83 10.24 3.77
N MET A 63 12.61 9.29 4.68
CA MET A 63 12.80 9.56 6.12
C MET A 63 14.24 9.94 6.47
N THR A 64 15.22 9.39 5.74
CA THR A 64 16.63 9.73 5.93
C THR A 64 16.95 11.12 5.38
N GLU A 65 16.44 11.46 4.20
CA GLU A 65 16.68 12.74 3.54
C GLU A 65 15.98 13.90 4.25
N PHE A 66 14.76 13.67 4.75
CA PHE A 66 13.96 14.68 5.45
C PHE A 66 14.05 14.63 6.97
N ARG A 67 15.16 14.16 7.52
CA ARG A 67 15.42 14.01 8.97
C ARG A 67 14.75 15.09 9.84
N GLY A 68 13.71 14.69 10.59
CA GLY A 68 13.01 15.56 11.52
C GLY A 68 12.12 16.64 10.90
N ARG A 69 11.86 16.58 9.59
CA ARG A 69 10.99 17.53 8.85
C ARG A 69 9.72 16.89 8.30
N GLY A 70 9.41 15.69 8.73
CA GLY A 70 8.19 14.99 8.31
C GLY A 70 7.90 13.81 9.21
N ASP A 71 6.63 13.42 9.23
CA ASP A 71 6.11 12.29 9.98
C ASP A 71 5.55 11.23 9.02
N GLU A 72 5.73 9.96 9.36
CA GLU A 72 5.11 8.86 8.65
C GLU A 72 3.72 8.58 9.22
N VAL A 73 2.70 8.67 8.37
CA VAL A 73 1.33 8.28 8.72
C VAL A 73 1.02 6.94 8.08
N LYS A 74 0.88 5.90 8.89
CA LYS A 74 0.51 4.55 8.45
C LYS A 74 -1.01 4.42 8.42
N VAL A 75 -1.56 4.19 7.23
CA VAL A 75 -2.99 3.94 7.04
C VAL A 75 -3.20 2.43 6.92
N TYR A 76 -3.90 1.86 7.89
CA TYR A 76 -4.27 0.45 7.92
C TYR A 76 -5.71 0.24 7.45
N PRO A 77 -6.08 -0.99 7.06
CA PRO A 77 -7.49 -1.35 6.97
C PRO A 77 -8.22 -1.05 8.28
N LEU A 78 -9.53 -0.86 8.20
CA LEU A 78 -10.36 -0.60 9.38
C LEU A 78 -10.17 -1.69 10.43
N SER A 79 -9.94 -1.29 11.67
CA SER A 79 -10.09 -2.19 12.81
C SER A 79 -11.54 -2.64 12.95
N PHE A 80 -11.80 -3.74 13.66
CA PHE A 80 -13.17 -4.19 13.89
C PHE A 80 -14.04 -3.11 14.57
N LYS A 81 -13.46 -2.32 15.47
CA LYS A 81 -14.16 -1.22 16.12
C LYS A 81 -14.61 -0.15 15.11
N GLU A 82 -13.74 0.25 14.21
CA GLU A 82 -14.04 1.23 13.16
C GLU A 82 -15.07 0.67 12.17
N PHE A 83 -14.90 -0.59 11.76
CA PHE A 83 -15.83 -1.30 10.88
C PHE A 83 -17.24 -1.34 11.47
N TYR A 84 -17.38 -1.76 12.72
CA TYR A 84 -18.66 -1.79 13.41
C TYR A 84 -19.27 -0.39 13.63
N SER A 85 -18.43 0.63 13.81
CA SER A 85 -18.87 2.03 13.98
C SER A 85 -19.50 2.64 12.71
N SER A 86 -19.48 1.93 11.58
CA SER A 86 -20.17 2.37 10.35
C SER A 86 -21.70 2.40 10.48
N ASN A 87 -22.25 1.77 11.53
CA ASN A 87 -23.69 1.62 11.78
C ASN A 87 -24.48 0.95 10.64
N LEU A 88 -23.82 0.09 9.86
CA LEU A 88 -24.42 -0.66 8.76
C LEU A 88 -24.95 -2.05 9.20
N PHE A 89 -24.73 -2.43 10.46
CA PHE A 89 -25.03 -3.75 11.00
C PHE A 89 -26.05 -3.66 12.13
N GLU A 90 -26.96 -4.61 12.19
CA GLU A 90 -27.98 -4.69 13.24
C GLU A 90 -27.33 -5.00 14.59
N ASP A 91 -26.37 -5.91 14.61
CA ASP A 91 -25.67 -6.29 15.82
C ASP A 91 -24.16 -6.55 15.59
N LYS A 92 -23.46 -6.73 16.71
CA LYS A 92 -22.01 -6.96 16.74
C LYS A 92 -21.60 -8.32 16.17
N TYR A 93 -22.46 -9.31 16.23
CA TYR A 93 -22.15 -10.66 15.73
C TYR A 93 -22.24 -10.70 14.21
N GLU A 94 -23.24 -10.04 13.65
CA GLU A 94 -23.36 -9.82 12.20
C GLU A 94 -22.13 -9.10 11.67
N ALA A 95 -21.76 -7.96 12.27
CA ALA A 95 -20.59 -7.20 11.92
C ALA A 95 -19.29 -8.03 12.02
N TRP A 96 -19.18 -8.89 13.03
CA TRP A 96 -18.02 -9.76 13.20
C TRP A 96 -17.93 -10.83 12.12
N ASN A 97 -19.04 -11.45 11.75
CA ASN A 97 -19.08 -12.42 10.66
C ASN A 97 -18.64 -11.80 9.34
N GLU A 98 -19.13 -10.61 9.04
CA GLU A 98 -18.70 -9.85 7.86
C GLU A 98 -17.20 -9.53 7.91
N TYR A 99 -16.75 -8.95 9.01
CA TYR A 99 -15.36 -8.56 9.19
C TYR A 99 -14.39 -9.72 9.13
N SER A 100 -14.73 -10.85 9.76
CA SER A 100 -13.89 -12.05 9.74
C SER A 100 -13.82 -12.73 8.38
N THR A 101 -14.89 -12.57 7.56
CA THR A 101 -14.96 -13.16 6.22
C THR A 101 -14.29 -12.28 5.16
N TYR A 102 -14.55 -10.97 5.17
CA TYR A 102 -14.12 -10.05 4.10
C TYR A 102 -13.01 -9.07 4.52
N GLY A 103 -12.69 -9.00 5.80
CA GLY A 103 -11.66 -8.10 6.32
C GLY A 103 -12.11 -6.64 6.46
N GLY A 104 -11.15 -5.76 6.79
CA GLY A 104 -11.40 -4.36 7.15
C GLY A 104 -11.18 -3.36 6.02
N LEU A 105 -11.16 -3.76 4.75
CA LEU A 105 -11.03 -2.78 3.66
C LEU A 105 -12.29 -1.92 3.57
N PRO A 106 -12.18 -0.57 3.57
CA PRO A 106 -13.36 0.32 3.62
C PRO A 106 -14.36 0.08 2.50
N MET A 107 -13.90 -0.29 1.31
CA MET A 107 -14.75 -0.57 0.16
C MET A 107 -15.68 -1.77 0.36
N ILE A 108 -15.38 -2.67 1.29
CA ILE A 108 -16.28 -3.79 1.63
C ILE A 108 -17.62 -3.27 2.17
N LEU A 109 -17.59 -2.23 2.98
CA LEU A 109 -18.79 -1.59 3.53
C LEU A 109 -19.73 -0.99 2.48
N THR A 110 -19.21 -0.71 1.29
CA THR A 110 -20.00 -0.14 0.18
C THR A 110 -20.60 -1.19 -0.76
N ARG A 111 -20.21 -2.48 -0.62
CA ARG A 111 -20.70 -3.57 -1.46
C ARG A 111 -21.99 -4.16 -0.91
N LYS A 112 -22.94 -4.44 -1.82
CA LYS A 112 -24.32 -4.78 -1.45
C LYS A 112 -24.51 -6.25 -1.06
N ASN A 113 -23.68 -7.12 -1.61
CA ASN A 113 -23.81 -8.58 -1.43
C ASN A 113 -22.45 -9.28 -1.46
N ASP A 114 -22.44 -10.55 -1.10
CA ASP A 114 -21.26 -11.39 -0.99
C ASP A 114 -20.51 -11.56 -2.33
N GLU A 115 -21.26 -11.60 -3.43
CA GLU A 115 -20.68 -11.70 -4.75
C GLU A 115 -19.85 -10.46 -5.10
N GLU A 116 -20.39 -9.27 -4.86
CA GLU A 116 -19.70 -8.01 -5.09
C GLU A 116 -18.47 -7.85 -4.19
N LYS A 117 -18.56 -8.26 -2.92
CA LYS A 117 -17.44 -8.26 -1.96
C LYS A 117 -16.33 -9.19 -2.42
N THR A 118 -16.70 -10.42 -2.73
CA THR A 118 -15.74 -11.44 -3.21
C THR A 118 -15.07 -11.03 -4.51
N LYS A 119 -15.84 -10.51 -5.46
CA LYS A 119 -15.31 -10.01 -6.71
C LYS A 119 -14.32 -8.86 -6.50
N TYR A 120 -14.69 -7.89 -5.65
CA TYR A 120 -13.80 -6.77 -5.32
C TYR A 120 -12.47 -7.25 -4.74
N LEU A 121 -12.49 -8.18 -3.78
CA LEU A 121 -11.28 -8.70 -3.14
C LEU A 121 -10.40 -9.48 -4.13
N LYS A 122 -11.01 -10.31 -4.99
CA LYS A 122 -10.28 -11.04 -6.04
C LYS A 122 -9.67 -10.09 -7.06
N ASP A 123 -10.43 -9.09 -7.53
CA ASP A 123 -9.93 -8.09 -8.46
C ASP A 123 -8.77 -7.27 -7.85
N LEU A 124 -8.88 -6.90 -6.57
CA LEU A 124 -7.83 -6.17 -5.86
C LEU A 124 -6.57 -7.03 -5.70
N LEU A 125 -6.71 -8.30 -5.30
CA LEU A 125 -5.58 -9.21 -5.19
C LEU A 125 -4.87 -9.37 -6.53
N ASN A 126 -5.59 -9.74 -7.58
CA ASN A 126 -5.01 -10.09 -8.87
C ASN A 126 -4.48 -8.86 -9.61
N LYS A 127 -5.27 -7.79 -9.70
CA LYS A 127 -4.92 -6.62 -10.52
C LYS A 127 -3.96 -5.65 -9.82
N THR A 128 -3.96 -5.62 -8.50
CA THR A 128 -3.14 -4.67 -7.75
C THR A 128 -1.93 -5.38 -7.14
N TYR A 129 -2.17 -6.32 -6.24
CA TYR A 129 -1.05 -6.90 -5.48
C TYR A 129 -0.19 -7.85 -6.29
N ILE A 130 -0.79 -8.76 -7.06
CA ILE A 130 -0.04 -9.73 -7.86
C ILE A 130 0.69 -9.03 -9.00
N SER A 131 0.00 -8.14 -9.75
CA SER A 131 0.63 -7.38 -10.84
C SER A 131 1.80 -6.55 -10.33
N ASP A 132 1.63 -5.82 -9.22
CA ASP A 132 2.70 -5.04 -8.61
C ASP A 132 3.92 -5.89 -8.20
N VAL A 133 3.69 -7.07 -7.64
CA VAL A 133 4.79 -7.99 -7.24
C VAL A 133 5.51 -8.53 -8.47
N VAL A 134 4.77 -8.92 -9.51
CA VAL A 134 5.33 -9.42 -10.78
C VAL A 134 6.19 -8.36 -11.45
N GLU A 135 5.65 -7.15 -11.64
CA GLU A 135 6.33 -6.06 -12.32
C GLU A 135 7.60 -5.61 -11.58
N ARG A 136 7.51 -5.43 -10.25
CA ARG A 136 8.64 -4.96 -9.45
C ARG A 136 9.81 -5.94 -9.39
N ASN A 137 9.52 -7.23 -9.44
CA ASN A 137 10.55 -8.27 -9.32
C ASN A 137 10.92 -8.90 -10.67
N ASN A 138 10.35 -8.42 -11.79
CA ASN A 138 10.54 -8.98 -13.13
C ASN A 138 10.30 -10.50 -13.16
N LEU A 139 9.27 -10.96 -12.44
CA LEU A 139 8.99 -12.38 -12.31
C LEU A 139 8.38 -12.92 -13.61
N LYS A 140 8.84 -14.10 -14.02
CA LYS A 140 8.29 -14.80 -15.18
C LYS A 140 7.35 -15.91 -14.67
N GLY A 141 6.07 -15.77 -14.95
CA GLY A 141 5.08 -16.82 -14.74
C GLY A 141 4.06 -16.54 -13.63
N ASP A 142 2.84 -16.24 -14.05
CA ASP A 142 1.71 -15.96 -13.16
C ASP A 142 1.32 -17.19 -12.33
N VAL A 143 1.44 -18.40 -12.90
CA VAL A 143 1.05 -19.67 -12.25
C VAL A 143 1.83 -19.95 -10.95
N VAL A 144 3.11 -19.58 -10.89
CA VAL A 144 3.94 -19.79 -9.69
C VAL A 144 3.47 -18.90 -8.54
N ILE A 145 3.04 -17.70 -8.86
CA ILE A 145 2.57 -16.72 -7.87
C ILE A 145 1.20 -17.11 -7.34
N ASP A 146 0.28 -17.53 -8.20
CA ASP A 146 -1.03 -18.00 -7.78
C ASP A 146 -0.90 -19.20 -6.83
N ASN A 147 -0.09 -20.19 -7.20
CA ASN A 147 0.19 -21.33 -6.33
C ASN A 147 0.84 -20.91 -5.00
N LEU A 148 1.73 -19.93 -5.00
CA LEU A 148 2.33 -19.40 -3.78
C LEU A 148 1.27 -18.74 -2.89
N VAL A 149 0.37 -17.95 -3.45
CA VAL A 149 -0.73 -17.31 -2.72
C VAL A 149 -1.63 -18.36 -2.09
N ASP A 150 -2.00 -19.41 -2.82
CA ASP A 150 -2.83 -20.52 -2.31
C ASP A 150 -2.15 -21.26 -1.15
N ILE A 151 -0.84 -21.54 -1.28
CA ILE A 151 -0.08 -22.19 -0.20
C ILE A 151 -0.01 -21.28 1.03
N LEU A 152 0.25 -19.98 0.84
CA LEU A 152 0.29 -19.03 1.95
C LEU A 152 -1.09 -18.89 2.62
N ALA A 153 -2.15 -18.80 1.83
CA ALA A 153 -3.52 -18.75 2.34
C ALA A 153 -3.90 -19.98 3.15
N SER A 154 -3.52 -21.18 2.68
CA SER A 154 -3.76 -22.43 3.41
C SER A 154 -2.91 -22.58 4.69
N SER A 155 -1.84 -21.79 4.80
CA SER A 155 -0.88 -21.83 5.92
C SER A 155 -1.13 -20.72 6.96
N VAL A 156 -2.17 -19.91 6.79
CA VAL A 156 -2.51 -18.84 7.74
C VAL A 156 -2.67 -19.39 9.14
N GLY A 157 -1.99 -18.78 10.11
CA GLY A 157 -1.99 -19.24 11.52
C GLY A 157 -1.01 -20.37 11.83
N SER A 158 -0.26 -20.87 10.86
CA SER A 158 0.78 -21.90 11.06
C SER A 158 2.20 -21.38 10.85
N LEU A 159 3.18 -22.10 11.43
CA LEU A 159 4.60 -21.77 11.21
C LEU A 159 5.00 -22.17 9.78
N THR A 160 5.54 -21.20 9.04
CA THR A 160 6.10 -21.42 7.71
C THR A 160 7.46 -20.76 7.60
N ASN A 161 8.27 -21.20 6.63
CA ASN A 161 9.54 -20.57 6.29
C ASN A 161 9.78 -20.61 4.77
N PRO A 162 10.60 -19.69 4.22
CA PRO A 162 10.87 -19.62 2.79
C PRO A 162 11.45 -20.92 2.19
N THR A 163 12.31 -21.62 2.93
CA THR A 163 12.91 -22.88 2.48
C THR A 163 11.86 -23.98 2.32
N LYS A 164 10.95 -24.11 3.27
CA LYS A 164 9.84 -25.07 3.19
C LYS A 164 8.93 -24.79 2.01
N LEU A 165 8.63 -23.50 1.77
CA LEU A 165 7.84 -23.08 0.61
C LEU A 165 8.56 -23.41 -0.70
N ALA A 166 9.86 -23.07 -0.83
CA ALA A 166 10.64 -23.37 -2.02
C ALA A 166 10.67 -24.86 -2.35
N ASN A 167 10.82 -25.72 -1.34
CA ASN A 167 10.82 -27.17 -1.52
C ASN A 167 9.47 -27.71 -2.02
N THR A 168 8.35 -27.07 -1.68
CA THR A 168 7.04 -27.45 -2.20
C THR A 168 6.93 -27.22 -3.71
N PHE A 169 7.59 -26.19 -4.25
CA PHE A 169 7.61 -25.89 -5.68
C PHE A 169 8.59 -26.78 -6.47
N THR A 170 9.65 -27.29 -5.84
CA THR A 170 10.62 -28.15 -6.52
C THR A 170 10.21 -29.62 -6.52
N SER A 171 9.19 -30.01 -5.75
CA SER A 171 8.71 -31.39 -5.60
C SER A 171 7.55 -31.74 -6.53
N ASN A 172 7.09 -30.81 -7.35
CA ASN A 172 6.10 -30.97 -8.41
C ASN A 172 6.78 -30.70 -9.77
#